data_73f788697eb212dad55025dab0e98400
#
_entry.id   73f788697eb212dad55025dab0e98400
#
_cell.length_a   1.000
_cell.length_b   1.000
_cell.length_c   1.000
_cell.angle_alpha   90.00
_cell.angle_beta   90.00
_cell.angle_gamma   90.00
#
_symmetry.space_group_name_H-M   'P 1'
#
loop_
_entity.id
_entity.type
_entity.pdbx_description
1 polymer ?
#
loop_
_entity_poly.entity_id
_entity_poly.type
_entity_poly.pdbx_seq_one_letter_code
_entity_poly.pdbx_strand_id
1 'polypeptide(L)'
;MKILMVLTSHDKLGDTGEKTGFWLEEFAAPYYVLKDAGAEITLASPKGGQPPLDPKSDTDDAQTEATKRFKSDEDAQKALASTEVLSTITADGYDAVFYPGGHGPLWDLAEDADSIRLIETFAKSDRPIGAVCH
;
A
#
# COMPACT_ATOMS: atom_id res chain seq x y z
N MET A 1 -0.74 8.14 -16.52
CA MET A 1 0.32 7.59 -15.64
C MET A 1 -0.23 6.41 -14.88
N LYS A 2 0.51 5.33 -14.85
CA LYS A 2 0.13 4.11 -14.12
C LYS A 2 1.02 3.94 -12.90
N ILE A 3 0.40 3.85 -11.73
CA ILE A 3 1.11 3.78 -10.45
C ILE A 3 0.74 2.49 -9.73
N LEU A 4 1.77 1.80 -9.25
CA LEU A 4 1.61 0.61 -8.42
C LEU A 4 1.75 1.02 -6.95
N MET A 5 0.76 0.69 -6.13
CA MET A 5 0.86 0.85 -4.69
C MET A 5 0.96 -0.54 -4.05
N VAL A 6 1.98 -0.74 -3.25
CA VAL A 6 2.27 -2.04 -2.63
C VAL A 6 2.01 -1.94 -1.12
N LEU A 7 1.06 -2.74 -0.64
CA LEU A 7 0.66 -2.77 0.76
C LEU A 7 1.14 -4.05 1.43
N THR A 8 1.19 -4.02 2.76
CA THR A 8 1.58 -5.18 3.55
C THR A 8 0.49 -6.23 3.61
N SER A 9 0.88 -7.48 3.78
CA SER A 9 -0.03 -8.58 4.13
C SER A 9 0.18 -9.07 5.58
N HIS A 10 1.05 -8.40 6.35
CA HIS A 10 1.40 -8.82 7.71
C HIS A 10 0.54 -8.09 8.76
N ASP A 11 -0.07 -8.83 9.68
CA ASP A 11 -1.06 -8.30 10.63
C ASP A 11 -0.65 -8.39 12.10
N LYS A 12 0.53 -8.88 12.41
CA LYS A 12 0.97 -9.07 13.80
C LYS A 12 2.12 -8.14 14.16
N LEU A 13 1.99 -7.43 15.28
CA LEU A 13 3.03 -6.56 15.79
C LEU A 13 3.99 -7.38 16.66
N GLY A 14 4.89 -8.11 16.02
CA GLY A 14 5.86 -8.99 16.69
C GLY A 14 5.17 -9.97 17.63
N ASP A 15 5.72 -10.14 18.82
CA ASP A 15 5.20 -11.04 19.85
C ASP A 15 4.31 -10.33 20.88
N THR A 16 3.85 -9.13 20.58
CA THR A 16 3.07 -8.31 21.53
C THR A 16 1.61 -8.78 21.68
N GLY A 17 1.11 -9.58 20.74
CA GLY A 17 -0.29 -9.95 20.68
C GLY A 17 -1.18 -8.88 20.05
N GLU A 18 -0.62 -7.73 19.70
CA GLU A 18 -1.36 -6.65 19.05
C GLU A 18 -1.41 -6.83 17.55
N LYS A 19 -2.46 -6.28 16.93
CA LYS A 19 -2.62 -6.27 15.48
C LYS A 19 -1.92 -5.06 14.87
N THR A 20 -1.45 -5.21 13.65
CA THR A 20 -0.91 -4.13 12.84
C THR A 20 -1.32 -4.36 11.38
N GLY A 21 -0.76 -3.60 10.49
CA GLY A 21 -1.03 -3.66 9.07
C GLY A 21 -0.52 -2.39 8.41
N PHE A 22 -1.22 -1.94 7.37
CA PHE A 22 -0.92 -0.65 6.76
C PHE A 22 -1.57 0.48 7.58
N TRP A 23 -1.02 1.69 7.45
CA TRP A 23 -1.56 2.87 8.12
C TRP A 23 -2.55 3.57 7.19
N LEU A 24 -3.79 3.75 7.63
CA LEU A 24 -4.89 4.19 6.75
C LEU A 24 -4.62 5.52 6.03
N GLU A 25 -4.19 6.55 6.77
CA GLU A 25 -3.90 7.86 6.18
C GLU A 25 -2.78 7.80 5.14
N GLU A 26 -1.76 6.99 5.40
CA GLU A 26 -0.60 6.85 4.51
C GLU A 26 -0.93 6.13 3.20
N PHE A 27 -2.03 5.40 3.18
CA PHE A 27 -2.60 4.86 1.96
C PHE A 27 -3.58 5.86 1.33
N ALA A 28 -4.55 6.35 2.10
CA ALA A 28 -5.66 7.12 1.58
C ALA A 28 -5.24 8.47 0.99
N ALA A 29 -4.37 9.21 1.67
CA ALA A 29 -3.94 10.52 1.19
C ALA A 29 -3.18 10.45 -0.15
N PRO A 30 -2.13 9.62 -0.28
CA PRO A 30 -1.46 9.46 -1.58
C PRO A 30 -2.38 8.88 -2.66
N TYR A 31 -3.25 7.96 -2.28
CA TYR A 31 -4.19 7.35 -3.22
C TYR A 31 -5.04 8.42 -3.91
N TYR A 32 -5.63 9.32 -3.14
CA TYR A 32 -6.50 10.34 -3.72
C TYR A 32 -5.74 11.48 -4.40
N VAL A 33 -4.59 11.85 -3.88
CA VAL A 33 -3.73 12.84 -4.56
C VAL A 33 -3.40 12.36 -5.97
N LEU A 34 -3.00 11.11 -6.10
CA LEU A 34 -2.62 10.53 -7.38
C LEU A 34 -3.84 10.28 -8.27
N LYS A 35 -4.92 9.77 -7.71
CA LYS A 35 -6.14 9.49 -8.46
C LYS A 35 -6.77 10.78 -8.99
N ASP A 36 -6.83 11.82 -8.18
CA ASP A 36 -7.40 13.11 -8.59
C ASP A 36 -6.52 13.80 -9.64
N ALA A 37 -5.25 13.47 -9.70
CA ALA A 37 -4.33 13.93 -10.74
C ALA A 37 -4.44 13.12 -12.05
N GLY A 38 -5.32 12.14 -12.11
CA GLY A 38 -5.57 11.35 -13.32
C GLY A 38 -4.79 10.05 -13.42
N ALA A 39 -4.08 9.63 -12.37
CA ALA A 39 -3.32 8.39 -12.40
C ALA A 39 -4.23 7.15 -12.33
N GLU A 40 -3.83 6.10 -13.02
CA GLU A 40 -4.41 4.77 -12.85
C GLU A 40 -3.61 4.05 -11.76
N ILE A 41 -4.29 3.59 -10.71
CA ILE A 41 -3.65 2.98 -9.56
C ILE A 41 -3.99 1.49 -9.50
N THR A 42 -2.95 0.66 -9.41
CA THR A 42 -3.08 -0.77 -9.14
C THR A 42 -2.58 -1.04 -7.72
N LEU A 43 -3.36 -1.80 -6.95
CA LEU A 43 -3.01 -2.17 -5.58
C LEU A 43 -2.53 -3.62 -5.55
N ALA A 44 -1.42 -3.86 -4.89
CA ALA A 44 -0.85 -5.19 -4.72
C ALA A 44 -0.37 -5.41 -3.29
N SER A 45 -0.32 -6.66 -2.88
CA SER A 45 0.22 -7.06 -1.59
C SER A 45 0.83 -8.46 -1.72
N PRO A 46 1.74 -8.87 -0.81
CA PRO A 46 2.40 -10.18 -0.95
C PRO A 46 1.44 -11.36 -1.11
N LYS A 47 0.36 -11.37 -0.34
CA LYS A 47 -0.63 -12.46 -0.39
C LYS A 47 -1.85 -12.17 -1.26
N GLY A 48 -2.01 -10.95 -1.72
CA GLY A 48 -3.21 -10.51 -2.43
C GLY A 48 -4.41 -10.35 -1.48
N GLY A 49 -5.56 -9.99 -2.04
CA GLY A 49 -6.78 -9.79 -1.26
C GLY A 49 -6.74 -8.56 -0.37
N GLN A 50 -7.47 -8.59 0.73
CA GLN A 50 -7.59 -7.47 1.66
C GLN A 50 -6.34 -7.33 2.54
N PRO A 51 -5.57 -6.25 2.42
CA PRO A 51 -4.46 -6.00 3.35
C PRO A 51 -4.99 -5.73 4.76
N PRO A 52 -4.27 -6.15 5.79
CA PRO A 52 -4.66 -5.82 7.16
C PRO A 52 -4.44 -4.34 7.44
N LEU A 53 -5.38 -3.76 8.16
CA LEU A 53 -5.37 -2.35 8.59
C LEU A 53 -4.88 -2.28 10.04
N ASP A 54 -3.93 -1.40 10.32
CA ASP A 54 -3.54 -1.16 11.70
C ASP A 54 -4.70 -0.46 12.42
N PRO A 55 -5.25 -1.06 13.48
CA PRO A 55 -6.40 -0.47 14.17
C PRO A 55 -6.14 0.92 14.73
N LYS A 56 -4.90 1.22 15.09
CA LYS A 56 -4.53 2.53 15.63
C LYS A 56 -4.64 3.64 14.59
N SER A 57 -4.58 3.30 13.30
CA SER A 57 -4.70 4.27 12.22
C SER A 57 -6.16 4.59 11.88
N ASP A 58 -7.11 3.85 12.44
CA ASP A 58 -8.53 3.99 12.16
C ASP A 58 -9.36 4.41 13.38
N THR A 59 -8.74 5.06 14.34
CA THR A 59 -9.45 5.66 15.48
C THR A 59 -10.09 6.98 15.07
N ASP A 60 -11.06 7.46 15.86
CA ASP A 60 -11.73 8.73 15.59
C ASP A 60 -10.73 9.91 15.52
N ASP A 61 -9.71 9.88 16.38
CA ASP A 61 -8.68 10.91 16.43
C ASP A 61 -7.72 10.88 15.24
N ALA A 62 -7.65 9.76 14.54
CA ALA A 62 -6.74 9.58 13.41
C ALA A 62 -7.37 9.92 12.05
N GLN A 63 -8.65 10.28 12.02
CA GLN A 63 -9.33 10.54 10.77
C GLN A 63 -8.89 11.86 10.11
N THR A 64 -8.78 11.82 8.79
CA THR A 64 -8.49 12.98 7.95
C THR A 64 -9.55 13.06 6.84
N GLU A 65 -9.50 14.08 6.01
CA GLU A 65 -10.39 14.15 4.85
C GLU A 65 -10.22 12.95 3.93
N ALA A 66 -8.98 12.53 3.71
CA ALA A 66 -8.68 11.37 2.85
C ALA A 66 -9.22 10.06 3.43
N THR A 67 -9.05 9.83 4.73
CA THR A 67 -9.57 8.60 5.35
C THR A 67 -11.09 8.57 5.37
N LYS A 68 -11.73 9.72 5.62
CA LYS A 68 -13.20 9.84 5.58
C LYS A 68 -13.72 9.59 4.16
N ARG A 69 -13.05 10.14 3.16
CA ARG A 69 -13.39 9.92 1.76
C ARG A 69 -13.31 8.43 1.40
N PHE A 70 -12.23 7.77 1.85
CA PHE A 70 -12.05 6.34 1.62
C PHE A 70 -13.19 5.51 2.22
N LYS A 71 -13.61 5.83 3.43
CA LYS A 71 -14.68 5.10 4.13
C LYS A 71 -16.03 5.20 3.43
N SER A 72 -16.26 6.22 2.61
CA SER A 72 -17.49 6.38 1.83
C SER A 72 -17.30 6.04 0.34
N ASP A 73 -16.12 5.63 -0.07
CA ASP A 73 -15.79 5.30 -1.46
C ASP A 73 -15.80 3.78 -1.66
N GLU A 74 -16.93 3.27 -2.12
CA GLU A 74 -17.11 1.83 -2.32
C GLU A 74 -16.13 1.24 -3.36
N ASP A 75 -15.82 1.99 -4.42
CA ASP A 75 -14.89 1.52 -5.45
C ASP A 75 -13.48 1.37 -4.90
N ALA A 76 -13.03 2.33 -4.09
CA ALA A 76 -11.72 2.27 -3.45
C ALA A 76 -11.65 1.11 -2.44
N GLN A 77 -12.72 0.91 -1.68
CA GLN A 77 -12.80 -0.22 -0.73
C GLN A 77 -12.74 -1.57 -1.43
N LYS A 78 -13.42 -1.70 -2.57
CA LYS A 78 -13.38 -2.93 -3.38
C LYS A 78 -12.00 -3.17 -3.97
N ALA A 79 -11.34 -2.12 -4.45
CA ALA A 79 -9.98 -2.23 -4.97
C ALA A 79 -9.01 -2.71 -3.87
N LEU A 80 -9.15 -2.16 -2.66
CA LEU A 80 -8.31 -2.57 -1.53
C LEU A 80 -8.61 -4.01 -1.08
N ALA A 81 -9.86 -4.43 -1.14
CA ALA A 81 -10.26 -5.78 -0.76
C ALA A 81 -9.76 -6.85 -1.74
N SER A 82 -9.36 -6.46 -2.93
CA SER A 82 -8.93 -7.39 -4.00
C SER A 82 -7.58 -6.99 -4.59
N THR A 83 -6.61 -6.71 -3.74
CA THR A 83 -5.24 -6.43 -4.20
C THR A 83 -4.67 -7.63 -4.95
N GLU A 84 -3.81 -7.35 -5.91
CA GLU A 84 -3.16 -8.40 -6.67
C GLU A 84 -2.03 -9.03 -5.88
N VAL A 85 -1.76 -10.31 -6.13
CA VAL A 85 -0.63 -11.01 -5.51
C VAL A 85 0.67 -10.45 -6.07
N LEU A 86 1.55 -9.98 -5.20
CA LEU A 86 2.76 -9.27 -5.62
C LEU A 86 3.66 -10.08 -6.56
N SER A 87 3.74 -11.40 -6.36
CA SER A 87 4.55 -12.28 -7.23
C SER A 87 4.08 -12.29 -8.70
N THR A 88 2.83 -11.90 -8.97
CA THR A 88 2.29 -11.86 -10.33
C THR A 88 2.52 -10.50 -11.01
N ILE A 89 3.02 -9.51 -10.28
CA ILE A 89 3.23 -8.16 -10.79
C ILE A 89 4.61 -8.07 -11.43
N THR A 90 4.67 -7.44 -12.60
CA THR A 90 5.93 -7.05 -13.23
C THR A 90 6.05 -5.53 -13.23
N ALA A 91 7.27 -5.02 -13.26
CA ALA A 91 7.49 -3.59 -13.30
C ALA A 91 7.06 -2.95 -14.62
N ASP A 92 6.88 -3.76 -15.65
CA ASP A 92 6.47 -3.28 -16.97
C ASP A 92 5.07 -2.69 -16.93
N GLY A 93 4.90 -1.55 -17.55
CA GLY A 93 3.60 -0.88 -17.62
C GLY A 93 3.31 0.06 -16.47
N TYR A 94 4.18 0.16 -15.45
CA TYR A 94 4.02 1.12 -14.36
C TYR A 94 5.06 2.23 -14.47
N ASP A 95 4.62 3.45 -14.21
CA ASP A 95 5.50 4.63 -14.25
C ASP A 95 6.16 4.90 -12.90
N ALA A 96 5.53 4.46 -11.81
CA ALA A 96 6.04 4.68 -10.46
C ALA A 96 5.51 3.59 -9.52
N VAL A 97 6.20 3.40 -8.39
CA VAL A 97 5.75 2.53 -7.31
C VAL A 97 5.74 3.31 -6.00
N PHE A 98 4.72 3.09 -5.17
CA PHE A 98 4.56 3.74 -3.87
C PHE A 98 4.24 2.70 -2.80
N TYR A 99 4.90 2.84 -1.65
CA TYR A 99 4.73 1.95 -0.51
C TYR A 99 4.10 2.71 0.66
N PRO A 100 2.79 2.56 0.90
CA PRO A 100 2.19 3.05 2.15
C PRO A 100 2.81 2.35 3.34
N GLY A 101 2.92 3.08 4.46
CA GLY A 101 3.58 2.56 5.65
C GLY A 101 2.63 1.86 6.62
N GLY A 102 3.06 1.81 7.85
CA GLY A 102 2.50 1.05 8.96
C GLY A 102 3.62 0.20 9.54
N HIS A 103 3.33 -0.65 10.53
CA HIS A 103 4.36 -1.53 11.07
C HIS A 103 4.46 -2.87 10.31
N GLY A 104 3.37 -3.29 9.67
CA GLY A 104 3.35 -4.54 8.89
C GLY A 104 4.47 -4.69 7.87
N PRO A 105 4.79 -3.63 7.08
CA PRO A 105 5.83 -3.75 6.07
C PRO A 105 7.21 -4.17 6.58
N LEU A 106 7.51 -3.90 7.85
CA LEU A 106 8.78 -4.33 8.45
C LEU A 106 8.96 -5.84 8.48
N TRP A 107 7.85 -6.59 8.56
CA TRP A 107 7.91 -8.05 8.67
C TRP A 107 7.81 -8.78 7.34
N ASP A 108 7.14 -8.19 6.34
CA ASP A 108 7.01 -8.86 5.05
C ASP A 108 7.74 -8.13 3.92
N LEU A 109 7.41 -6.88 3.65
CA LEU A 109 7.92 -6.18 2.47
C LEU A 109 9.42 -5.92 2.53
N ALA A 110 9.98 -5.71 3.71
CA ALA A 110 11.42 -5.42 3.86
C ALA A 110 12.31 -6.55 3.32
N GLU A 111 11.84 -7.79 3.37
CA GLU A 111 12.59 -8.97 2.94
C GLU A 111 11.92 -9.72 1.79
N ASP A 112 10.78 -9.25 1.30
CA ASP A 112 10.05 -9.91 0.21
C ASP A 112 10.84 -9.83 -1.09
N ALA A 113 11.17 -10.98 -1.68
CA ALA A 113 11.97 -11.06 -2.90
C ALA A 113 11.31 -10.34 -4.08
N ASP A 114 9.99 -10.41 -4.18
CA ASP A 114 9.26 -9.75 -5.26
C ASP A 114 9.27 -8.24 -5.12
N SER A 115 9.12 -7.74 -3.88
CA SER A 115 9.23 -6.31 -3.57
C SER A 115 10.64 -5.78 -3.89
N ILE A 116 11.66 -6.50 -3.45
CA ILE A 116 13.06 -6.12 -3.71
C ILE A 116 13.31 -6.06 -5.22
N ARG A 117 12.86 -7.06 -5.96
CA ARG A 117 12.99 -7.09 -7.42
C ARG A 117 12.34 -5.88 -8.08
N LEU A 118 11.14 -5.51 -7.64
CA LEU A 118 10.43 -4.35 -8.16
C LEU A 118 11.20 -3.06 -7.89
N ILE A 119 11.64 -2.86 -6.67
CA ILE A 119 12.40 -1.66 -6.28
C ILE A 119 13.69 -1.55 -7.10
N GLU A 120 14.43 -2.64 -7.25
CA GLU A 120 15.64 -2.66 -8.06
C GLU A 120 15.36 -2.31 -9.52
N THR A 121 14.31 -2.87 -10.09
CA THR A 121 13.92 -2.62 -11.48
C THR A 121 13.54 -1.16 -11.70
N PHE A 122 12.74 -0.59 -10.80
CA PHE A 122 12.37 0.82 -10.87
C PHE A 122 13.58 1.74 -10.72
N ALA A 123 14.47 1.43 -9.78
CA ALA A 123 15.68 2.21 -9.56
C ALA A 123 16.61 2.20 -10.79
N LYS A 124 16.80 1.03 -11.40
CA LYS A 124 17.65 0.88 -12.58
C LYS A 124 17.11 1.60 -13.81
N SER A 125 15.79 1.75 -13.90
CA SER A 125 15.14 2.42 -15.02
C SER A 125 14.79 3.88 -14.76
N ASP A 126 15.31 4.45 -13.66
CA ASP A 126 15.07 5.84 -13.25
C ASP A 126 13.60 6.20 -13.10
N ARG A 127 12.78 5.22 -12.71
CA ARG A 127 11.37 5.47 -12.42
C ARG A 127 11.17 5.76 -10.93
N PRO A 128 10.26 6.69 -10.58
CA PRO A 128 10.07 7.10 -9.19
C PRO A 128 9.65 5.96 -8.25
N ILE A 129 10.23 5.99 -7.05
CA ILE A 129 9.88 5.11 -5.94
C ILE A 129 9.55 6.00 -4.76
N GLY A 130 8.33 5.87 -4.22
CA GLY A 130 7.92 6.58 -3.02
C GLY A 130 7.65 5.61 -1.90
N ALA A 131 7.97 6.00 -0.67
CA ALA A 131 7.67 5.21 0.51
C ALA A 131 7.50 6.14 1.71
N VAL A 132 6.62 5.79 2.63
CA VAL A 132 6.40 6.56 3.84
C VAL A 132 6.41 5.67 5.06
N CYS A 133 6.79 6.24 6.22
CA CYS A 133 6.76 5.64 7.55
C CYS A 133 7.74 4.46 7.68
N HIS A 134 7.23 3.28 7.94
CA HIS A 134 8.09 2.12 8.23
C HIS A 134 7.97 1.02 7.19
#